data_7ffaee24a20fe55292edfac7ec5b5994
#
_entry.id   7ffaee24a20fe55292edfac7ec5b5994
#
_cell.length_a   1.000
_cell.length_b   1.000
_cell.length_c   1.000
_cell.angle_alpha   90.00
_cell.angle_beta   90.00
_cell.angle_gamma   90.00
#
_symmetry.space_group_name_H-M   'P 1'
#
loop_
_entity.id
_entity.type
_entity.pdbx_description
1 polymer ?
#
loop_
_entity_poly.entity_id
_entity_poly.type
_entity_poly.pdbx_seq_one_letter_code
_entity_poly.pdbx_strand_id
1 'polypeptide(L)'
;IMLIINDKERRRSMRLLIFVVVLLIVLAFPAYFWMKDNNHYLAQRSKAQMSPVIMIPGSSATKNRFDEMVTLLNKDTSHKHSLLKLEVYNSGKITYTGKISSGDNEPIIVVGFQNNHDGYDNIKKQAKMFDEAFNELIDQYKFNNFKAFGHSNGGLIWTLWLEKYYSDYSDYVKIKRLMTVGSPFNLNESSTSNPTQMYTYFL
;
A
#
# COMPACT_ATOMS: atom_id res chain seq x y z
N ILE A 1 -47.14 15.11 -47.47
CA ILE A 1 -45.84 15.59 -48.02
C ILE A 1 -44.81 14.51 -47.62
N MET A 2 -44.49 13.70 -48.64
CA MET A 2 -43.52 12.60 -48.47
C MET A 2 -42.11 13.15 -48.72
N LEU A 3 -41.30 13.33 -47.72
CA LEU A 3 -39.90 13.78 -47.86
C LEU A 3 -39.10 12.68 -48.57
N ILE A 4 -38.83 12.90 -49.86
CA ILE A 4 -37.89 12.07 -50.63
C ILE A 4 -36.48 12.40 -50.13
N ILE A 5 -35.98 11.67 -49.17
CA ILE A 5 -34.58 11.76 -48.74
C ILE A 5 -33.73 11.24 -49.90
N ASN A 6 -32.85 12.10 -50.41
CA ASN A 6 -31.94 11.79 -51.51
C ASN A 6 -31.09 10.55 -51.14
N ASP A 7 -31.03 9.57 -52.00
CA ASP A 7 -30.28 8.31 -51.80
C ASP A 7 -28.81 8.52 -51.39
N LYS A 8 -28.22 9.60 -51.84
CA LYS A 8 -26.85 10.01 -51.52
C LYS A 8 -26.72 10.44 -50.05
N GLU A 9 -27.69 11.16 -49.50
CA GLU A 9 -27.73 11.57 -48.09
C GLU A 9 -28.00 10.39 -47.18
N ARG A 10 -28.90 9.48 -47.58
CA ARG A 10 -29.18 8.24 -46.84
C ARG A 10 -27.94 7.36 -46.73
N ARG A 11 -27.16 7.21 -47.79
CA ARG A 11 -25.90 6.45 -47.78
C ARG A 11 -24.82 7.12 -46.90
N ARG A 12 -24.78 8.46 -46.90
CA ARG A 12 -23.85 9.22 -46.06
C ARG A 12 -24.19 9.06 -44.58
N SER A 13 -25.46 9.21 -44.22
CA SER A 13 -25.93 9.00 -42.84
C SER A 13 -25.69 7.56 -42.35
N MET A 14 -25.91 6.57 -43.22
CA MET A 14 -25.65 5.16 -42.87
C MET A 14 -24.17 4.88 -42.66
N ARG A 15 -23.26 5.46 -43.47
CA ARG A 15 -21.80 5.34 -43.26
C ARG A 15 -21.37 6.01 -41.96
N LEU A 16 -21.92 7.19 -41.65
CA LEU A 16 -21.66 7.88 -40.41
C LEU A 16 -22.15 7.06 -39.21
N LEU A 17 -23.34 6.47 -39.28
CA LEU A 17 -23.88 5.60 -38.24
C LEU A 17 -22.98 4.38 -37.99
N ILE A 18 -22.58 3.70 -39.08
CA ILE A 18 -21.67 2.55 -39.00
C ILE A 18 -20.33 2.97 -38.35
N PHE A 19 -19.77 4.10 -38.75
CA PHE A 19 -18.54 4.63 -38.18
C PHE A 19 -18.67 4.88 -36.67
N VAL A 20 -19.77 5.52 -36.24
CA VAL A 20 -20.05 5.80 -34.83
C VAL A 20 -20.22 4.49 -34.04
N VAL A 21 -20.95 3.52 -34.59
CA VAL A 21 -21.13 2.20 -33.93
C VAL A 21 -19.79 1.47 -33.79
N VAL A 22 -18.97 1.45 -34.82
CA VAL A 22 -17.64 0.84 -34.79
C VAL A 22 -16.75 1.54 -33.75
N LEU A 23 -16.77 2.88 -33.71
CA LEU A 23 -16.01 3.67 -32.74
C LEU A 23 -16.45 3.34 -31.31
N LEU A 24 -17.76 3.24 -31.07
CA LEU A 24 -18.29 2.86 -29.72
C LEU A 24 -17.87 1.45 -29.33
N ILE A 25 -17.86 0.50 -30.26
CA ILE A 25 -17.38 -0.86 -29.99
C ILE A 25 -15.88 -0.84 -29.64
N VAL A 26 -15.09 -0.12 -30.42
CA VAL A 26 -13.62 -0.01 -30.19
C VAL A 26 -13.31 0.62 -28.82
N LEU A 27 -14.13 1.59 -28.38
CA LEU A 27 -13.96 2.21 -27.07
C LEU A 27 -14.51 1.35 -25.91
N ALA A 28 -15.64 0.65 -26.14
CA ALA A 28 -16.27 -0.18 -25.13
C ALA A 28 -15.48 -1.46 -24.83
N PHE A 29 -14.76 -2.01 -25.81
CA PHE A 29 -14.03 -3.27 -25.68
C PHE A 29 -12.93 -3.22 -24.60
N PRO A 30 -11.97 -2.28 -24.64
CA PRO A 30 -10.98 -2.15 -23.60
C PRO A 30 -11.59 -1.77 -22.25
N ALA A 31 -12.63 -0.94 -22.22
CA ALA A 31 -13.33 -0.58 -20.99
C ALA A 31 -13.99 -1.81 -20.31
N TYR A 32 -14.58 -2.71 -21.10
CA TYR A 32 -15.17 -3.95 -20.59
C TYR A 32 -14.11 -4.86 -19.95
N PHE A 33 -12.96 -5.07 -20.59
CA PHE A 33 -11.89 -5.88 -20.03
C PHE A 33 -11.30 -5.27 -18.75
N TRP A 34 -11.07 -3.96 -18.78
CA TRP A 34 -10.60 -3.23 -17.60
C TRP A 34 -11.58 -3.36 -16.40
N MET A 35 -12.89 -3.18 -16.65
CA MET A 35 -13.93 -3.37 -15.63
C MET A 35 -13.97 -4.81 -15.11
N LYS A 36 -13.85 -5.80 -15.98
CA LYS A 36 -13.87 -7.22 -15.61
C LYS A 36 -12.68 -7.56 -14.72
N ASP A 37 -11.48 -7.13 -15.08
CA ASP A 37 -10.28 -7.36 -14.28
C ASP A 37 -10.35 -6.64 -12.93
N ASN A 38 -10.79 -5.40 -12.91
CA ASN A 38 -10.96 -4.63 -11.69
C ASN A 38 -12.01 -5.24 -10.75
N ASN A 39 -13.14 -5.69 -11.28
CA ASN A 39 -14.16 -6.37 -10.49
C ASN A 39 -13.66 -7.71 -9.91
N HIS A 40 -12.88 -8.48 -10.67
CA HIS A 40 -12.28 -9.71 -10.18
C HIS A 40 -11.27 -9.44 -9.06
N TYR A 41 -10.44 -8.43 -9.21
CA TYR A 41 -9.48 -7.98 -8.21
C TYR A 41 -10.17 -7.51 -6.91
N LEU A 42 -11.20 -6.68 -7.02
CA LEU A 42 -11.99 -6.24 -5.87
C LEU A 42 -12.72 -7.39 -5.18
N ALA A 43 -13.25 -8.36 -5.95
CA ALA A 43 -13.90 -9.53 -5.40
C ALA A 43 -12.93 -10.46 -4.63
N GLN A 44 -11.69 -10.60 -5.10
CA GLN A 44 -10.66 -11.33 -4.35
C GLN A 44 -10.30 -10.62 -3.04
N ARG A 45 -10.15 -9.30 -3.05
CA ARG A 45 -9.89 -8.51 -1.83
C ARG A 45 -11.05 -8.55 -0.84
N SER A 46 -12.29 -8.46 -1.31
CA SER A 46 -13.46 -8.50 -0.41
C SER A 46 -13.57 -9.81 0.36
N LYS A 47 -13.01 -10.91 -0.16
CA LYS A 47 -12.97 -12.24 0.47
C LYS A 47 -11.68 -12.47 1.27
N ALA A 48 -10.76 -11.50 1.33
CA ALA A 48 -9.51 -11.67 2.04
C ALA A 48 -9.75 -11.84 3.54
N GLN A 49 -9.24 -12.94 4.08
CA GLN A 49 -9.28 -13.21 5.53
C GLN A 49 -8.00 -12.72 6.24
N MET A 50 -6.95 -12.44 5.48
CA MET A 50 -5.67 -12.00 6.02
C MET A 50 -5.74 -10.57 6.55
N SER A 51 -5.21 -10.38 7.76
CA SER A 51 -5.06 -9.09 8.43
C SER A 51 -3.63 -8.97 8.98
N PRO A 52 -2.63 -8.71 8.15
CA PRO A 52 -1.23 -8.74 8.58
C PRO A 52 -0.94 -7.68 9.63
N VAL A 53 0.04 -7.96 10.48
CA VAL A 53 0.71 -6.97 11.34
C VAL A 53 1.96 -6.51 10.61
N ILE A 54 1.95 -5.27 10.12
CA ILE A 54 3.09 -4.69 9.40
C ILE A 54 3.91 -3.85 10.36
N MET A 55 5.20 -4.20 10.50
CA MET A 55 6.11 -3.61 11.48
C MET A 55 7.22 -2.83 10.79
N ILE A 56 7.48 -1.61 11.25
CA ILE A 56 8.58 -0.77 10.78
C ILE A 56 9.52 -0.51 11.97
N PRO A 57 10.81 -0.89 11.86
CA PRO A 57 11.81 -0.63 12.89
C PRO A 57 12.27 0.82 12.92
N GLY A 58 13.00 1.20 13.95
CA GLY A 58 13.58 2.53 14.11
C GLY A 58 14.87 2.75 13.34
N SER A 59 15.51 3.90 13.58
CA SER A 59 16.81 4.24 13.02
C SER A 59 17.89 3.23 13.41
N SER A 60 18.83 3.03 12.50
CA SER A 60 19.96 2.09 12.64
C SER A 60 19.55 0.62 12.85
N ALA A 61 18.27 0.31 12.73
CA ALA A 61 17.76 -1.05 12.83
C ALA A 61 17.50 -1.65 11.43
N THR A 62 17.60 -2.97 11.34
CA THR A 62 17.35 -3.72 10.13
C THR A 62 15.99 -4.44 10.19
N LYS A 63 15.61 -5.07 9.09
CA LYS A 63 14.44 -5.98 9.03
C LYS A 63 14.46 -7.11 10.08
N ASN A 64 15.57 -7.35 10.73
CA ASN A 64 15.70 -8.41 11.76
C ASN A 64 15.40 -7.91 13.18
N ARG A 65 15.08 -6.63 13.35
CA ARG A 65 14.88 -6.00 14.66
C ARG A 65 13.87 -6.72 15.54
N PHE A 66 12.88 -7.35 14.97
CA PHE A 66 11.77 -7.98 15.70
C PHE A 66 11.84 -9.49 15.75
N ASP A 67 12.92 -10.12 15.28
CA ASP A 67 13.04 -11.58 15.19
C ASP A 67 12.85 -12.26 16.56
N GLU A 68 13.51 -11.74 17.61
CA GLU A 68 13.37 -12.27 18.95
C GLU A 68 11.96 -12.08 19.50
N MET A 69 11.37 -10.90 19.31
CA MET A 69 10.00 -10.61 19.74
C MET A 69 9.01 -11.57 19.08
N VAL A 70 9.12 -11.79 17.78
CA VAL A 70 8.24 -12.73 17.04
C VAL A 70 8.46 -14.16 17.51
N THR A 71 9.70 -14.53 17.81
CA THR A 71 10.04 -15.84 18.36
C THR A 71 9.37 -16.05 19.72
N LEU A 72 9.42 -15.06 20.60
CA LEU A 72 8.79 -15.10 21.91
C LEU A 72 7.25 -15.14 21.77
N LEU A 73 6.65 -14.30 20.95
CA LEU A 73 5.22 -14.33 20.67
C LEU A 73 4.78 -15.71 20.20
N ASN A 74 5.52 -16.30 19.29
CA ASN A 74 5.22 -17.63 18.76
C ASN A 74 5.45 -18.76 19.79
N LYS A 75 6.24 -18.53 20.83
CA LYS A 75 6.48 -19.53 21.88
C LYS A 75 5.25 -19.69 22.77
N ASP A 76 4.58 -18.58 23.09
CA ASP A 76 3.52 -18.53 24.10
C ASP A 76 2.11 -18.61 23.51
N THR A 77 1.98 -18.62 22.17
CA THR A 77 0.68 -18.71 21.49
C THR A 77 0.47 -20.08 20.86
N SER A 78 -0.77 -20.56 20.88
CA SER A 78 -1.18 -21.78 20.17
C SER A 78 -1.20 -21.57 18.65
N HIS A 79 -1.45 -20.35 18.21
CA HIS A 79 -1.45 -19.96 16.79
C HIS A 79 -0.11 -19.30 16.44
N LYS A 80 0.64 -19.93 15.54
CA LYS A 80 1.94 -19.43 15.11
C LYS A 80 1.78 -18.42 13.98
N HIS A 81 2.38 -17.27 14.16
CA HIS A 81 2.43 -16.23 13.11
C HIS A 81 3.62 -16.45 12.18
N SER A 82 3.38 -16.46 10.91
CA SER A 82 4.45 -16.42 9.89
C SER A 82 5.21 -15.11 9.97
N LEU A 83 6.50 -15.15 9.66
CA LEU A 83 7.35 -13.97 9.58
C LEU A 83 7.85 -13.79 8.15
N LEU A 84 7.41 -12.71 7.51
CA LEU A 84 7.92 -12.22 6.24
C LEU A 84 8.69 -10.94 6.49
N LYS A 85 9.91 -10.85 5.96
CA LYS A 85 10.74 -9.66 6.09
C LYS A 85 11.09 -9.09 4.73
N LEU A 86 10.88 -7.81 4.55
CA LEU A 86 11.24 -7.05 3.36
C LEU A 86 12.44 -6.18 3.66
N GLU A 87 13.29 -5.99 2.67
CA GLU A 87 14.28 -4.93 2.63
C GLU A 87 14.08 -4.09 1.39
N VAL A 88 13.79 -2.82 1.59
CA VAL A 88 13.59 -1.85 0.52
C VAL A 88 14.90 -1.09 0.30
N TYR A 89 15.43 -1.19 -0.90
CA TYR A 89 16.69 -0.55 -1.30
C TYR A 89 16.44 0.84 -1.88
N ASN A 90 17.45 1.70 -1.80
CA ASN A 90 17.41 3.05 -2.38
C ASN A 90 17.15 3.06 -3.90
N SER A 91 17.40 1.95 -4.56
CA SER A 91 17.12 1.74 -6.00
C SER A 91 15.65 1.40 -6.30
N GLY A 92 14.80 1.28 -5.28
CA GLY A 92 13.43 0.76 -5.43
C GLY A 92 13.34 -0.77 -5.43
N LYS A 93 14.48 -1.49 -5.45
CA LYS A 93 14.46 -2.96 -5.36
C LYS A 93 13.95 -3.40 -3.99
N ILE A 94 13.07 -4.40 -3.96
CA ILE A 94 12.59 -5.04 -2.74
C ILE A 94 13.08 -6.49 -2.72
N THR A 95 13.60 -6.92 -1.57
CA THR A 95 13.98 -8.32 -1.35
C THR A 95 13.21 -8.90 -0.18
N TYR A 96 12.90 -10.17 -0.29
CA TYR A 96 12.08 -10.91 0.68
C TYR A 96 12.91 -11.96 1.41
N THR A 97 12.63 -12.16 2.70
CA THR A 97 13.19 -13.23 3.53
C THR A 97 12.05 -13.82 4.37
N GLY A 98 11.95 -15.14 4.41
CA GLY A 98 10.82 -15.83 5.04
C GLY A 98 9.63 -15.99 4.08
N LYS A 99 8.50 -16.42 4.60
CA LYS A 99 7.28 -16.64 3.82
C LYS A 99 6.05 -16.57 4.72
N ILE A 100 4.90 -16.29 4.14
CA ILE A 100 3.61 -16.43 4.79
C ILE A 100 3.11 -17.87 4.56
N SER A 101 2.79 -18.56 5.63
CA SER A 101 2.25 -19.92 5.59
C SER A 101 0.78 -19.91 5.15
N SER A 102 0.38 -20.94 4.41
CA SER A 102 -1.03 -21.08 4.04
C SER A 102 -1.90 -21.17 5.29
N GLY A 103 -3.00 -20.42 5.30
CA GLY A 103 -3.94 -20.39 6.43
C GLY A 103 -3.55 -19.47 7.58
N ASP A 104 -2.39 -18.80 7.53
CA ASP A 104 -2.05 -17.76 8.51
C ASP A 104 -2.79 -16.46 8.15
N ASN A 105 -3.79 -16.13 8.95
CA ASN A 105 -4.61 -14.95 8.74
C ASN A 105 -4.04 -13.68 9.40
N GLU A 106 -3.04 -13.82 10.24
CA GLU A 106 -2.38 -12.71 10.96
C GLU A 106 -0.86 -12.80 10.86
N PRO A 107 -0.27 -12.88 9.66
CA PRO A 107 1.18 -12.93 9.52
C PRO A 107 1.82 -11.63 9.98
N ILE A 108 3.06 -11.74 10.44
CA ILE A 108 3.89 -10.59 10.77
C ILE A 108 4.77 -10.28 9.56
N ILE A 109 4.71 -9.03 9.10
CA ILE A 109 5.49 -8.52 7.98
C ILE A 109 6.39 -7.40 8.51
N VAL A 110 7.69 -7.54 8.40
CA VAL A 110 8.65 -6.50 8.81
C VAL A 110 9.21 -5.82 7.57
N VAL A 111 9.14 -4.50 7.52
CA VAL A 111 9.69 -3.69 6.44
C VAL A 111 10.90 -2.91 6.95
N GLY A 112 12.08 -3.31 6.51
CA GLY A 112 13.33 -2.60 6.75
C GLY A 112 13.77 -1.82 5.51
N PHE A 113 14.65 -0.86 5.70
CA PHE A 113 15.16 0.01 4.64
C PHE A 113 16.69 -0.06 4.59
N GLN A 114 17.24 -0.07 3.39
CA GLN A 114 18.69 0.10 3.20
C GLN A 114 19.17 1.43 3.79
N ASN A 115 18.42 2.50 3.56
CA ASN A 115 18.62 3.78 4.24
C ASN A 115 17.85 3.77 5.56
N ASN A 116 18.46 3.28 6.62
CA ASN A 116 17.89 3.22 7.96
C ASN A 116 18.41 4.34 8.88
N HIS A 117 18.95 5.41 8.32
CA HIS A 117 19.44 6.56 9.08
C HIS A 117 18.30 7.40 9.64
N ASP A 118 18.63 8.13 10.69
CA ASP A 118 17.76 9.13 11.30
C ASP A 118 17.67 10.40 10.45
N GLY A 119 16.79 11.30 10.85
CA GLY A 119 16.60 12.62 10.25
C GLY A 119 15.37 12.71 9.35
N TYR A 120 14.78 13.90 9.34
CA TYR A 120 13.52 14.17 8.67
C TYR A 120 13.51 13.79 7.17
N ASP A 121 14.57 14.14 6.44
CA ASP A 121 14.66 13.81 5.02
C ASP A 121 14.76 12.31 4.75
N ASN A 122 15.39 11.56 5.66
CA ASN A 122 15.42 10.11 5.59
C ASN A 122 14.05 9.51 5.89
N ILE A 123 13.34 10.01 6.89
CA ILE A 123 11.97 9.58 7.22
C ILE A 123 11.03 9.81 6.04
N LYS A 124 11.13 10.96 5.37
CA LYS A 124 10.36 11.22 4.13
C LYS A 124 10.65 10.21 3.02
N LYS A 125 11.94 9.91 2.79
CA LYS A 125 12.35 8.92 1.80
C LYS A 125 11.85 7.52 2.18
N GLN A 126 11.99 7.14 3.45
CA GLN A 126 11.52 5.84 3.96
C GLN A 126 10.00 5.71 3.87
N ALA A 127 9.24 6.78 4.14
CA ALA A 127 7.79 6.76 3.97
C ALA A 127 7.38 6.54 2.49
N LYS A 128 8.09 7.16 1.55
CA LYS A 128 7.89 6.90 0.12
C LYS A 128 8.28 5.47 -0.27
N MET A 129 9.43 4.99 0.19
CA MET A 129 9.89 3.61 -0.05
C MET A 129 8.91 2.59 0.55
N PHE A 130 8.32 2.93 1.70
CA PHE A 130 7.28 2.11 2.32
C PHE A 130 6.00 2.09 1.48
N ASP A 131 5.62 3.19 0.86
CA ASP A 131 4.46 3.25 -0.04
C ASP A 131 4.61 2.29 -1.22
N GLU A 132 5.77 2.27 -1.84
CA GLU A 132 6.09 1.34 -2.93
C GLU A 132 6.01 -0.13 -2.45
N ALA A 133 6.58 -0.43 -1.26
CA ALA A 133 6.52 -1.75 -0.66
C ALA A 133 5.10 -2.16 -0.23
N PHE A 134 4.31 -1.22 0.28
CA PHE A 134 2.93 -1.46 0.69
C PHE A 134 2.05 -1.80 -0.51
N ASN A 135 2.22 -1.09 -1.61
CA ASN A 135 1.51 -1.38 -2.86
C ASN A 135 1.83 -2.80 -3.37
N GLU A 136 3.11 -3.19 -3.37
CA GLU A 136 3.54 -4.54 -3.76
C GLU A 136 2.97 -5.62 -2.83
N LEU A 137 2.97 -5.38 -1.52
CA LEU A 137 2.37 -6.30 -0.53
C LEU A 137 0.87 -6.49 -0.76
N ILE A 138 0.13 -5.42 -1.01
CA ILE A 138 -1.30 -5.50 -1.30
C ILE A 138 -1.54 -6.30 -2.59
N ASP A 139 -0.75 -6.07 -3.61
CA ASP A 139 -0.90 -6.74 -4.90
C ASP A 139 -0.55 -8.22 -4.82
N GLN A 140 0.43 -8.57 -4.01
CA GLN A 140 0.84 -9.97 -3.83
C GLN A 140 -0.10 -10.74 -2.91
N TYR A 141 -0.50 -10.16 -1.79
CA TYR A 141 -1.23 -10.88 -0.71
C TYR A 141 -2.71 -10.55 -0.63
N LYS A 142 -3.20 -9.57 -1.40
CA LYS A 142 -4.64 -9.24 -1.56
C LYS A 142 -5.40 -8.96 -0.24
N PHE A 143 -4.73 -8.55 0.84
CA PHE A 143 -5.42 -8.19 2.08
C PHE A 143 -6.22 -6.88 1.94
N ASN A 144 -7.31 -6.75 2.68
CA ASN A 144 -8.19 -5.59 2.70
C ASN A 144 -8.15 -4.82 4.02
N ASN A 145 -7.35 -5.27 4.95
CA ASN A 145 -7.13 -4.62 6.23
C ASN A 145 -5.79 -5.04 6.82
N PHE A 146 -5.23 -4.23 7.69
CA PHE A 146 -3.96 -4.48 8.36
C PHE A 146 -3.89 -3.82 9.73
N LYS A 147 -2.89 -4.21 10.52
CA LYS A 147 -2.48 -3.58 11.76
C LYS A 147 -1.06 -3.05 11.57
N ALA A 148 -0.78 -1.86 12.08
CA ALA A 148 0.49 -1.17 11.96
C ALA A 148 1.22 -1.15 13.29
N PHE A 149 2.52 -1.44 13.28
CA PHE A 149 3.39 -1.31 14.42
C PHE A 149 4.65 -0.54 14.04
N GLY A 150 5.00 0.49 14.80
CA GLY A 150 6.19 1.31 14.60
C GLY A 150 7.02 1.42 15.86
N HIS A 151 8.31 1.15 15.78
CA HIS A 151 9.24 1.40 16.88
C HIS A 151 10.13 2.60 16.55
N SER A 152 10.25 3.54 17.49
CA SER A 152 11.10 4.74 17.30
C SER A 152 10.72 5.47 15.99
N ASN A 153 11.65 5.73 15.09
CA ASN A 153 11.38 6.35 13.78
C ASN A 153 10.36 5.57 12.93
N GLY A 154 10.20 4.27 13.16
CA GLY A 154 9.17 3.49 12.48
C GLY A 154 7.75 4.02 12.71
N GLY A 155 7.49 4.59 13.90
CA GLY A 155 6.21 5.26 14.16
C GLY A 155 6.07 6.57 13.40
N LEU A 156 7.15 7.33 13.23
CA LEU A 156 7.14 8.56 12.41
C LEU A 156 6.91 8.25 10.93
N ILE A 157 7.55 7.17 10.43
CA ILE A 157 7.34 6.70 9.05
C ILE A 157 5.87 6.34 8.83
N TRP A 158 5.27 5.57 9.76
CA TRP A 158 3.85 5.22 9.71
C TRP A 158 2.94 6.44 9.68
N THR A 159 3.18 7.39 10.57
CA THR A 159 2.35 8.61 10.67
C THR A 159 2.44 9.42 9.38
N LEU A 160 3.64 9.64 8.88
CA LEU A 160 3.85 10.37 7.63
C LEU A 160 3.23 9.66 6.43
N TRP A 161 3.34 8.33 6.38
CA TRP A 161 2.72 7.55 5.31
C TRP A 161 1.19 7.62 5.37
N LEU A 162 0.61 7.52 6.56
CA LEU A 162 -0.85 7.65 6.74
C LEU A 162 -1.38 9.00 6.27
N GLU A 163 -0.63 10.05 6.50
CA GLU A 163 -1.05 11.39 6.09
C GLU A 163 -0.88 11.68 4.61
N LYS A 164 0.20 11.17 4.01
CA LYS A 164 0.54 11.52 2.64
C LYS A 164 0.05 10.54 1.59
N TYR A 165 -0.04 9.26 1.92
CA TYR A 165 -0.24 8.20 0.93
C TYR A 165 -1.48 7.34 1.20
N TYR A 166 -1.90 7.22 2.46
CA TYR A 166 -2.98 6.28 2.80
C TYR A 166 -4.32 6.62 2.13
N SER A 167 -4.57 7.87 1.77
CA SER A 167 -5.78 8.24 1.00
C SER A 167 -5.97 7.42 -0.26
N ASP A 168 -4.87 7.06 -0.95
CA ASP A 168 -4.90 6.30 -2.19
C ASP A 168 -5.35 4.84 -2.00
N TYR A 169 -5.29 4.35 -0.76
CA TYR A 169 -5.64 2.98 -0.37
C TYR A 169 -6.93 2.89 0.45
N SER A 170 -7.35 4.00 1.06
CA SER A 170 -8.39 4.01 2.10
C SER A 170 -9.75 3.49 1.66
N ASP A 171 -10.06 3.48 0.36
CA ASP A 171 -11.32 2.96 -0.17
C ASP A 171 -11.40 1.43 -0.13
N TYR A 172 -10.26 0.74 -0.20
CA TYR A 172 -10.23 -0.72 -0.34
C TYR A 172 -9.32 -1.45 0.65
N VAL A 173 -8.48 -0.75 1.42
CA VAL A 173 -7.66 -1.32 2.49
C VAL A 173 -7.81 -0.49 3.75
N LYS A 174 -8.24 -1.11 4.86
CA LYS A 174 -8.50 -0.41 6.12
C LYS A 174 -7.40 -0.67 7.14
N ILE A 175 -6.87 0.38 7.74
CA ILE A 175 -6.04 0.25 8.94
C ILE A 175 -6.95 -0.04 10.14
N LYS A 176 -6.72 -1.14 10.84
CA LYS A 176 -7.48 -1.50 12.04
C LYS A 176 -6.90 -0.90 13.30
N ARG A 177 -5.58 -0.84 13.40
CA ARG A 177 -4.87 -0.31 14.56
C ARG A 177 -3.50 0.21 14.13
N LEU A 178 -3.07 1.27 14.78
CA LEU A 178 -1.69 1.73 14.80
C LEU A 178 -1.19 1.68 16.24
N MET A 179 -0.06 1.02 16.45
CA MET A 179 0.67 1.04 17.71
C MET A 179 2.09 1.55 17.47
N THR A 180 2.49 2.54 18.24
CA THR A 180 3.86 3.08 18.20
C THR A 180 4.51 2.93 19.56
N VAL A 181 5.80 2.59 19.58
CA VAL A 181 6.57 2.42 20.82
C VAL A 181 7.86 3.22 20.72
N GLY A 182 8.09 4.11 21.70
CA GLY A 182 9.28 4.94 21.74
C GLY A 182 9.45 5.88 20.54
N SER A 183 8.36 6.22 19.87
CA SER A 183 8.41 7.16 18.71
C SER A 183 8.53 8.59 19.20
N PRO A 184 9.51 9.36 18.66
CA PRO A 184 9.77 10.72 19.13
C PRO A 184 8.80 11.74 18.53
N PHE A 185 7.52 11.60 18.83
CA PHE A 185 6.49 12.61 18.56
C PHE A 185 6.66 13.77 19.53
N ASN A 186 7.71 14.53 19.35
CA ASN A 186 8.03 15.58 20.30
C ASN A 186 7.37 16.89 19.93
N LEU A 187 6.20 17.14 20.48
CA LEU A 187 5.40 18.34 20.21
C LEU A 187 5.91 19.61 20.91
N ASN A 188 6.87 19.50 21.82
CA ASN A 188 7.36 20.63 22.63
C ASN A 188 8.87 20.92 22.45
N GLU A 189 9.52 20.26 21.49
CA GLU A 189 10.93 20.49 21.25
C GLU A 189 11.15 21.84 20.54
N SER A 190 11.77 22.78 21.21
CA SER A 190 12.12 24.09 20.66
C SER A 190 13.48 24.13 19.98
N SER A 191 14.24 23.04 20.05
CA SER A 191 15.61 22.99 19.50
C SER A 191 15.58 22.82 17.98
N THR A 192 16.09 23.81 17.27
CA THR A 192 16.31 23.73 15.82
C THR A 192 17.50 22.85 15.44
N SER A 193 18.29 22.39 16.41
CA SER A 193 19.45 21.52 16.19
C SER A 193 19.09 20.03 16.04
N ASN A 194 17.87 19.63 16.35
CA ASN A 194 17.40 18.28 16.16
C ASN A 194 16.31 18.21 15.06
N PRO A 195 16.69 17.99 13.81
CA PRO A 195 15.77 18.01 12.66
C PRO A 195 14.86 16.78 12.59
N THR A 196 14.85 15.90 13.60
CA THR A 196 13.99 14.73 13.62
C THR A 196 12.54 15.04 13.89
N GLN A 197 12.24 16.31 14.06
CA GLN A 197 10.91 16.72 14.45
C GLN A 197 9.99 16.87 13.27
N MET A 198 9.27 15.84 13.04
CA MET A 198 8.13 15.88 12.13
C MET A 198 7.04 16.84 12.62
N TYR A 199 7.07 17.20 13.87
CA TYR A 199 6.08 18.03 14.50
C TYR A 199 5.90 19.41 13.86
N THR A 200 6.94 19.99 13.27
CA THR A 200 6.86 21.23 12.49
C THR A 200 5.97 21.12 11.24
N TYR A 201 5.53 19.91 10.89
CA TYR A 201 4.70 19.63 9.72
C TYR A 201 3.25 19.25 10.05
N PHE A 202 2.97 19.04 11.33
CA PHE A 202 1.63 18.70 11.81
C PHE A 202 0.93 19.88 12.50
N LEU A 203 1.59 21.03 12.54
CA LEU A 203 1.03 22.32 12.95
C LEU A 203 0.83 23.23 11.74
#